data_d74df95bb4031e1b4dbedc968b1dcb0e
#
_entry.id   d74df95bb4031e1b4dbedc968b1dcb0e
#
_cell.length_a   1.000
_cell.length_b   1.000
_cell.length_c   1.000
_cell.angle_alpha   90.00
_cell.angle_beta   90.00
_cell.angle_gamma   90.00
#
_symmetry.space_group_name_H-M   'P 1'
#
loop_
_entity.id
_entity.type
_entity.pdbx_description
1 polymer ?
#
loop_
_entity_poly.entity_id
_entity_poly.type
_entity_poly.pdbx_seq_one_letter_code
_entity_poly.pdbx_strand_id
1 'polypeptide(L)'
;MRWLYRYALVDTKRGRFMAIDFTFPEEVEDARLLVKKFMQETVQPKMTELRDTKASGDTWRTAIKDLRATARQQGLWNPHMPEEWEGMGLGITAVAAMSAEAVKTPYGPYLINCQAPDEGNMHTMLHFGTEEQKEKWLRPLCEGTARSCFSMTEPEVAGSDPTQIQTSAVKEGDEWVINGHKWFTSGARGADFAIVIAKTDPDAEIAQARNSAFIVPTNTPGFEIVRDVQTMGGGGGHPELRYNDVRVPQENMLGEQGGGHKLGQVRLGPARLAHCMRWIGQIEQALEMLVDRAQKRYSHGSVLSEKQGIQWMMAESAMELYSSKLMVLHAAYKIENEMDFRAEVSMAKHHVANTLWKTVDRALQVHGALGYSNDSPLADMLINARWARIADGSDEVHLMRIADMVIRSYNETGSVNHAVGDLPL
;
A
#
# COMPACT_ATOMS: atom_id res chain seq x y z
N MET A 1 16.00 11.09 46.71
CA MET A 1 14.68 11.75 46.60
C MET A 1 13.77 10.86 45.77
N ARG A 2 12.87 10.13 46.40
CA ARG A 2 11.94 9.23 45.75
C ARG A 2 10.71 10.06 45.39
N TRP A 3 10.44 10.29 44.11
CA TRP A 3 9.14 10.73 43.61
C TRP A 3 8.26 9.50 43.47
N LEU A 4 7.35 9.29 44.40
CA LEU A 4 6.28 8.30 44.34
C LEU A 4 5.15 8.88 43.47
N TYR A 5 4.98 8.35 42.28
CA TYR A 5 3.72 8.48 41.55
C TYR A 5 2.66 7.66 42.28
N ARG A 6 1.75 8.34 42.97
CA ARG A 6 0.51 7.74 43.44
C ARG A 6 -0.42 7.57 42.23
N TYR A 7 -0.47 6.38 41.67
CA TYR A 7 -1.62 6.01 40.85
C TYR A 7 -2.83 5.90 41.77
N ALA A 8 -3.78 6.84 41.66
CA ALA A 8 -5.11 6.69 42.23
C ALA A 8 -5.78 5.51 41.53
N LEU A 9 -6.16 4.48 42.26
CA LEU A 9 -7.05 3.44 41.81
C LEU A 9 -8.37 4.13 41.39
N VAL A 10 -8.59 4.25 40.10
CA VAL A 10 -9.83 4.79 39.54
C VAL A 10 -10.90 3.72 39.67
N ASP A 11 -11.95 4.03 40.41
CA ASP A 11 -13.16 3.22 40.57
C ASP A 11 -13.78 2.91 39.21
N THR A 12 -13.88 1.61 38.86
CA THR A 12 -14.33 1.08 37.57
C THR A 12 -15.81 1.29 37.25
N LYS A 13 -16.53 2.15 38.02
CA LYS A 13 -17.95 2.46 37.83
C LYS A 13 -18.28 3.86 37.28
N ARG A 14 -17.29 4.68 36.99
CA ARG A 14 -17.49 5.96 36.27
C ARG A 14 -16.79 5.94 34.94
N GLY A 15 -17.54 6.18 33.88
CA GLY A 15 -17.27 6.25 32.47
C GLY A 15 -15.78 6.21 32.09
N ARG A 16 -15.41 5.29 31.18
CA ARG A 16 -14.08 5.16 30.64
C ARG A 16 -13.55 6.53 30.23
N PHE A 17 -12.67 7.13 31.06
CA PHE A 17 -11.69 8.05 30.51
C PHE A 17 -10.88 7.23 29.50
N MET A 18 -10.90 7.62 28.25
CA MET A 18 -10.10 6.96 27.22
C MET A 18 -8.63 7.21 27.55
N ALA A 19 -8.03 6.29 28.31
CA ALA A 19 -6.59 6.17 28.32
C ALA A 19 -6.15 5.73 26.92
N ILE A 20 -5.12 6.36 26.36
CA ILE A 20 -4.54 5.89 25.10
C ILE A 20 -3.94 4.51 25.41
N ASP A 21 -4.54 3.47 24.82
CA ASP A 21 -4.04 2.10 24.89
C ASP A 21 -3.33 1.77 23.57
N PHE A 22 -2.05 1.44 23.66
CA PHE A 22 -1.22 1.05 22.52
C PHE A 22 -1.10 -0.46 22.36
N THR A 23 -1.83 -1.25 23.15
CA THR A 23 -1.89 -2.70 22.99
C THR A 23 -2.92 -3.07 21.93
N PHE A 24 -2.62 -4.08 21.14
CA PHE A 24 -3.61 -4.65 20.24
C PHE A 24 -4.65 -5.46 21.03
N PRO A 25 -5.92 -5.49 20.58
CA PRO A 25 -6.85 -6.52 21.01
C PRO A 25 -6.26 -7.93 20.80
N GLU A 26 -6.63 -8.87 21.66
CA GLU A 26 -6.11 -10.26 21.61
C GLU A 26 -6.27 -10.88 20.22
N GLU A 27 -7.41 -10.69 19.58
CA GLU A 27 -7.73 -11.17 18.23
C GLU A 27 -6.75 -10.62 17.16
N VAL A 28 -6.37 -9.34 17.27
CA VAL A 28 -5.43 -8.70 16.34
C VAL A 28 -4.01 -9.23 16.56
N GLU A 29 -3.62 -9.39 17.83
CA GLU A 29 -2.29 -9.94 18.16
C GLU A 29 -2.17 -11.40 17.74
N ASP A 30 -3.21 -12.21 17.93
CA ASP A 30 -3.27 -13.59 17.47
C ASP A 30 -3.15 -13.68 15.94
N ALA A 31 -3.91 -12.86 15.20
CA ALA A 31 -3.83 -12.79 13.75
C ALA A 31 -2.42 -12.39 13.27
N ARG A 32 -1.81 -11.38 13.92
CA ARG A 32 -0.43 -10.95 13.63
C ARG A 32 0.58 -12.07 13.85
N LEU A 33 0.48 -12.77 14.99
CA LEU A 33 1.38 -13.87 15.33
C LEU A 33 1.20 -15.06 14.39
N LEU A 34 -0.04 -15.35 13.98
CA LEU A 34 -0.34 -16.41 13.01
C LEU A 34 0.29 -16.11 11.63
N VAL A 35 0.17 -14.86 11.15
CA VAL A 35 0.86 -14.42 9.91
C VAL A 35 2.37 -14.57 10.07
N LYS A 36 2.94 -14.06 11.16
CA LYS A 36 4.38 -14.19 11.43
C LYS A 36 4.85 -15.64 11.36
N LYS A 37 4.14 -16.53 12.05
CA LYS A 37 4.44 -17.97 12.06
C LYS A 37 4.34 -18.58 10.66
N PHE A 38 3.26 -18.32 9.92
CA PHE A 38 3.08 -18.78 8.55
C PHE A 38 4.23 -18.33 7.64
N MET A 39 4.61 -17.06 7.72
CA MET A 39 5.71 -16.50 6.92
C MET A 39 7.06 -17.16 7.27
N GLN A 40 7.36 -17.35 8.55
CA GLN A 40 8.64 -17.88 8.99
C GLN A 40 8.76 -19.41 8.81
N GLU A 41 7.71 -20.17 9.13
CA GLU A 41 7.77 -21.62 9.17
C GLU A 41 7.34 -22.29 7.85
N THR A 42 6.53 -21.62 7.04
CA THR A 42 5.99 -22.18 5.78
C THR A 42 6.54 -21.46 4.55
N VAL A 43 6.41 -20.14 4.50
CA VAL A 43 6.73 -19.38 3.28
C VAL A 43 8.24 -19.23 3.10
N GLN A 44 8.96 -18.79 4.12
CA GLN A 44 10.39 -18.51 4.02
C GLN A 44 11.22 -19.74 3.61
N PRO A 45 11.01 -20.94 4.17
CA PRO A 45 11.71 -22.16 3.72
C PRO A 45 11.41 -22.47 2.25
N LYS A 46 10.14 -22.36 1.82
CA LYS A 46 9.75 -22.63 0.43
C LYS A 46 10.33 -21.61 -0.55
N MET A 47 10.36 -20.32 -0.20
CA MET A 47 11.00 -19.29 -1.01
C MET A 47 12.51 -19.53 -1.14
N THR A 48 13.17 -19.98 -0.07
CA THR A 48 14.57 -20.36 -0.10
C THR A 48 14.82 -21.54 -1.04
N GLU A 49 14.03 -22.60 -0.93
CA GLU A 49 14.09 -23.76 -1.86
C GLU A 49 13.92 -23.33 -3.33
N LEU A 50 12.90 -22.51 -3.62
CA LEU A 50 12.62 -22.05 -4.98
C LEU A 50 13.76 -21.22 -5.56
N ARG A 51 14.38 -20.36 -4.74
CA ARG A 51 15.56 -19.57 -5.13
C ARG A 51 16.77 -20.48 -5.40
N ASP A 52 17.08 -21.38 -4.47
CA ASP A 52 18.28 -22.22 -4.53
C ASP A 52 18.21 -23.22 -5.70
N THR A 53 17.01 -23.70 -6.03
CA THR A 53 16.75 -24.54 -7.20
C THR A 53 16.54 -23.76 -8.50
N LYS A 54 16.57 -22.42 -8.46
CA LYS A 54 16.26 -21.53 -9.60
C LYS A 54 14.92 -21.88 -10.26
N ALA A 55 13.94 -22.25 -9.44
CA ALA A 55 12.62 -22.64 -9.92
C ALA A 55 11.95 -21.52 -10.71
N SER A 56 11.33 -21.89 -11.82
CA SER A 56 10.65 -20.96 -12.74
C SER A 56 9.46 -21.64 -13.42
N GLY A 57 8.70 -20.89 -14.19
CA GLY A 57 7.60 -21.44 -14.98
C GLY A 57 6.53 -22.12 -14.10
N ASP A 58 6.16 -23.34 -14.44
CA ASP A 58 5.08 -24.08 -13.78
C ASP A 58 5.41 -24.48 -12.35
N THR A 59 6.67 -24.84 -12.06
CA THR A 59 7.12 -25.17 -10.70
C THR A 59 6.91 -23.98 -9.77
N TRP A 60 7.30 -22.79 -10.19
CA TRP A 60 7.08 -21.55 -9.43
C TRP A 60 5.59 -21.27 -9.24
N ARG A 61 4.80 -21.32 -10.32
CA ARG A 61 3.35 -21.05 -10.29
C ARG A 61 2.62 -22.01 -9.35
N THR A 62 2.93 -23.29 -9.41
CA THR A 62 2.35 -24.32 -8.54
C THR A 62 2.68 -24.04 -7.07
N ALA A 63 3.94 -23.77 -6.74
CA ALA A 63 4.35 -23.48 -5.37
C ALA A 63 3.64 -22.24 -4.79
N ILE A 64 3.51 -21.16 -5.58
CA ILE A 64 2.76 -19.98 -5.16
C ILE A 64 1.27 -20.29 -4.94
N LYS A 65 0.65 -21.07 -5.83
CA LYS A 65 -0.74 -21.50 -5.70
C LYS A 65 -0.95 -22.32 -4.41
N ASP A 66 -0.05 -23.25 -4.12
CA ASP A 66 -0.12 -24.10 -2.92
C ASP A 66 0.05 -23.29 -1.63
N LEU A 67 0.97 -22.31 -1.62
CA LEU A 67 1.15 -21.40 -0.49
C LEU A 67 -0.10 -20.53 -0.26
N ARG A 68 -0.74 -20.03 -1.32
CA ARG A 68 -2.01 -19.29 -1.23
C ARG A 68 -3.14 -20.17 -0.69
N ALA A 69 -3.25 -21.42 -1.16
CA ALA A 69 -4.21 -22.38 -0.64
C ALA A 69 -3.98 -22.66 0.85
N THR A 70 -2.72 -22.82 1.26
CA THR A 70 -2.35 -23.03 2.67
C THR A 70 -2.70 -21.80 3.52
N ALA A 71 -2.42 -20.59 3.07
CA ALA A 71 -2.82 -19.35 3.77
C ALA A 71 -4.33 -19.30 4.00
N ARG A 72 -5.12 -19.61 2.96
CA ARG A 72 -6.60 -19.66 3.05
C ARG A 72 -7.08 -20.73 4.03
N GLN A 73 -6.50 -21.93 4.01
CA GLN A 73 -6.83 -23.01 4.96
C GLN A 73 -6.53 -22.65 6.42
N GLN A 74 -5.53 -21.80 6.64
CA GLN A 74 -5.16 -21.30 7.98
C GLN A 74 -5.94 -20.05 8.39
N GLY A 75 -6.92 -19.60 7.61
CA GLY A 75 -7.71 -18.39 7.91
C GLY A 75 -6.95 -17.07 7.70
N LEU A 76 -5.85 -17.08 6.96
CA LEU A 76 -5.02 -15.90 6.66
C LEU A 76 -5.35 -15.31 5.28
N TRP A 77 -6.63 -15.14 4.97
CA TRP A 77 -7.05 -14.74 3.63
C TRP A 77 -7.82 -13.42 3.65
N ASN A 78 -7.53 -12.53 2.70
CA ASN A 78 -8.21 -11.23 2.56
C ASN A 78 -8.34 -10.46 3.89
N PRO A 79 -7.29 -10.22 4.66
CA PRO A 79 -7.41 -9.60 5.98
C PRO A 79 -8.10 -8.22 5.95
N HIS A 80 -8.11 -7.56 4.79
CA HIS A 80 -8.66 -6.23 4.56
C HIS A 80 -10.13 -6.23 4.09
N MET A 81 -10.75 -7.39 3.90
CA MET A 81 -12.13 -7.51 3.41
C MET A 81 -13.09 -7.95 4.51
N PRO A 82 -14.39 -7.59 4.41
CA PRO A 82 -15.43 -8.13 5.28
C PRO A 82 -15.59 -9.64 5.12
N GLU A 83 -16.15 -10.31 6.13
CA GLU A 83 -16.36 -11.77 6.14
C GLU A 83 -17.24 -12.26 4.98
N GLU A 84 -18.27 -11.51 4.60
CA GLU A 84 -19.16 -11.81 3.46
C GLU A 84 -18.43 -11.84 2.10
N TRP A 85 -17.25 -11.24 2.04
CA TRP A 85 -16.32 -11.23 0.91
C TRP A 85 -15.06 -12.06 1.18
N GLU A 86 -15.20 -13.13 1.94
CA GLU A 86 -14.11 -14.04 2.30
C GLU A 86 -12.94 -13.37 3.03
N GLY A 87 -13.22 -12.27 3.71
CA GLY A 87 -12.23 -11.55 4.52
C GLY A 87 -12.24 -11.99 5.98
N MET A 88 -11.33 -11.41 6.75
CA MET A 88 -11.22 -11.70 8.18
C MET A 88 -12.09 -10.78 9.05
N GLY A 89 -12.60 -9.66 8.52
CA GLY A 89 -13.45 -8.73 9.27
C GLY A 89 -12.79 -8.02 10.47
N LEU A 90 -11.46 -8.03 10.56
CA LEU A 90 -10.70 -7.59 11.75
C LEU A 90 -10.39 -6.08 11.80
N GLY A 91 -10.80 -5.33 10.78
CA GLY A 91 -10.52 -3.90 10.70
C GLY A 91 -9.12 -3.53 10.22
N ILE A 92 -8.90 -2.23 10.00
CA ILE A 92 -7.68 -1.72 9.35
C ILE A 92 -6.44 -1.78 10.25
N THR A 93 -6.62 -1.75 11.58
CA THR A 93 -5.52 -1.89 12.55
C THR A 93 -4.92 -3.29 12.49
N ALA A 94 -5.76 -4.32 12.38
CA ALA A 94 -5.31 -5.70 12.18
C ALA A 94 -4.58 -5.86 10.83
N VAL A 95 -5.13 -5.26 9.77
CA VAL A 95 -4.48 -5.22 8.45
C VAL A 95 -3.08 -4.60 8.56
N ALA A 96 -2.91 -3.52 9.36
CA ALA A 96 -1.61 -2.91 9.59
C ALA A 96 -0.62 -3.88 10.22
N ALA A 97 -1.02 -4.55 11.30
CA ALA A 97 -0.19 -5.50 12.03
C ALA A 97 0.20 -6.70 11.15
N MET A 98 -0.76 -7.30 10.45
CA MET A 98 -0.55 -8.45 9.58
C MET A 98 0.32 -8.10 8.36
N SER A 99 0.08 -6.97 7.70
CA SER A 99 0.85 -6.52 6.53
C SER A 99 2.31 -6.24 6.85
N ALA A 100 2.58 -5.66 8.04
CA ALA A 100 3.94 -5.41 8.50
C ALA A 100 4.74 -6.72 8.74
N GLU A 101 4.08 -7.79 9.20
CA GLU A 101 4.73 -9.10 9.31
C GLU A 101 4.86 -9.80 7.96
N ALA A 102 3.81 -9.77 7.12
CA ALA A 102 3.80 -10.47 5.85
C ALA A 102 4.89 -9.97 4.89
N VAL A 103 5.15 -8.65 4.84
CA VAL A 103 6.10 -8.05 3.90
C VAL A 103 7.56 -8.42 4.16
N LYS A 104 7.89 -8.90 5.37
CA LYS A 104 9.25 -9.36 5.71
C LYS A 104 9.68 -10.61 4.93
N THR A 105 8.74 -11.26 4.27
CA THR A 105 8.99 -12.44 3.44
C THR A 105 8.59 -12.13 1.99
N PRO A 106 9.40 -12.55 0.99
CA PRO A 106 9.08 -12.35 -0.42
C PRO A 106 7.67 -12.85 -0.76
N TYR A 107 6.91 -12.05 -1.50
CA TYR A 107 5.51 -12.32 -1.88
C TYR A 107 4.52 -12.41 -0.71
N GLY A 108 4.92 -12.23 0.54
CA GLY A 108 4.05 -12.43 1.72
C GLY A 108 2.68 -11.78 1.62
N PRO A 109 2.55 -10.46 1.34
CA PRO A 109 1.24 -9.82 1.16
C PRO A 109 0.41 -10.44 0.02
N TYR A 110 1.04 -10.86 -1.08
CA TYR A 110 0.37 -11.54 -2.19
C TYR A 110 -0.18 -12.91 -1.79
N LEU A 111 0.55 -13.64 -0.95
CA LEU A 111 0.17 -14.98 -0.51
C LEU A 111 -1.09 -14.97 0.37
N ILE A 112 -1.34 -13.89 1.10
CA ILE A 112 -2.56 -13.70 1.91
C ILE A 112 -3.62 -12.84 1.21
N ASN A 113 -3.49 -12.63 -0.11
CA ASN A 113 -4.37 -11.81 -0.94
C ASN A 113 -4.55 -10.36 -0.44
N CYS A 114 -3.49 -9.75 0.07
CA CYS A 114 -3.48 -8.39 0.63
C CYS A 114 -2.39 -7.54 -0.04
N GLN A 115 -2.48 -7.36 -1.36
CA GLN A 115 -1.49 -6.61 -2.13
C GLN A 115 -2.12 -5.79 -3.24
N ALA A 116 -1.58 -4.59 -3.46
CA ALA A 116 -1.91 -3.76 -4.62
C ALA A 116 -1.52 -4.46 -5.95
N PRO A 117 -2.28 -4.26 -7.04
CA PRO A 117 -3.42 -3.35 -7.16
C PRO A 117 -4.76 -3.93 -6.67
N ASP A 118 -4.88 -5.26 -6.51
CA ASP A 118 -6.12 -5.96 -6.22
C ASP A 118 -6.77 -5.46 -4.93
N GLU A 119 -6.01 -5.32 -3.84
CA GLU A 119 -6.49 -4.79 -2.56
C GLU A 119 -7.24 -3.45 -2.73
N GLY A 120 -6.64 -2.47 -3.41
CA GLY A 120 -7.28 -1.19 -3.67
C GLY A 120 -8.48 -1.28 -4.60
N ASN A 121 -8.45 -2.18 -5.58
CA ASN A 121 -9.55 -2.40 -6.51
C ASN A 121 -10.73 -3.12 -5.83
N MET A 122 -10.48 -4.08 -4.94
CA MET A 122 -11.51 -4.73 -4.12
C MET A 122 -12.29 -3.70 -3.30
N HIS A 123 -11.60 -2.81 -2.56
CA HIS A 123 -12.24 -1.73 -1.81
C HIS A 123 -13.03 -0.77 -2.71
N THR A 124 -12.47 -0.45 -3.89
CA THR A 124 -13.14 0.41 -4.85
C THR A 124 -14.45 -0.19 -5.33
N MET A 125 -14.45 -1.48 -5.67
CA MET A 125 -15.64 -2.18 -6.15
C MET A 125 -16.64 -2.42 -5.04
N LEU A 126 -16.19 -2.67 -3.81
CA LEU A 126 -17.04 -2.79 -2.64
C LEU A 126 -17.88 -1.53 -2.41
N HIS A 127 -17.26 -0.33 -2.59
CA HIS A 127 -17.91 0.95 -2.36
C HIS A 127 -18.74 1.47 -3.54
N PHE A 128 -18.30 1.24 -4.77
CA PHE A 128 -18.88 1.88 -5.97
C PHE A 128 -19.56 0.91 -6.94
N GLY A 129 -19.33 -0.39 -6.79
CA GLY A 129 -19.90 -1.41 -7.67
C GLY A 129 -21.38 -1.66 -7.39
N THR A 130 -22.15 -1.91 -8.45
CA THR A 130 -23.48 -2.52 -8.32
C THR A 130 -23.34 -3.96 -7.83
N GLU A 131 -24.43 -4.57 -7.35
CA GLU A 131 -24.38 -5.96 -6.89
C GLU A 131 -23.95 -6.91 -8.02
N GLU A 132 -24.41 -6.66 -9.27
CA GLU A 132 -24.01 -7.44 -10.44
C GLU A 132 -22.50 -7.29 -10.74
N GLN A 133 -21.97 -6.06 -10.62
CA GLN A 133 -20.55 -5.81 -10.78
C GLN A 133 -19.72 -6.48 -9.69
N LYS A 134 -20.20 -6.43 -8.44
CA LYS A 134 -19.53 -7.09 -7.32
C LYS A 134 -19.48 -8.61 -7.51
N GLU A 135 -20.58 -9.24 -7.86
CA GLU A 135 -20.61 -10.69 -8.11
C GLU A 135 -19.72 -11.08 -9.30
N LYS A 136 -19.73 -10.29 -10.37
CA LYS A 136 -18.97 -10.59 -11.58
C LYS A 136 -17.47 -10.36 -11.45
N TRP A 137 -17.05 -9.30 -10.73
CA TRP A 137 -15.67 -8.83 -10.73
C TRP A 137 -15.00 -8.85 -9.35
N LEU A 138 -15.72 -8.47 -8.28
CA LEU A 138 -15.14 -8.45 -6.93
C LEU A 138 -15.03 -9.87 -6.34
N ARG A 139 -16.07 -10.70 -6.49
CA ARG A 139 -16.04 -12.06 -5.93
C ARG A 139 -14.86 -12.88 -6.43
N PRO A 140 -14.53 -12.94 -7.73
CA PRO A 140 -13.34 -13.65 -8.19
C PRO A 140 -12.02 -13.10 -7.66
N LEU A 141 -11.92 -11.78 -7.41
CA LEU A 141 -10.76 -11.19 -6.74
C LEU A 141 -10.64 -11.68 -5.29
N CYS A 142 -11.76 -11.67 -4.54
CA CYS A 142 -11.79 -12.15 -3.17
C CYS A 142 -11.48 -13.64 -3.07
N GLU A 143 -11.95 -14.44 -4.02
CA GLU A 143 -11.60 -15.86 -4.15
C GLU A 143 -10.13 -16.09 -4.58
N GLY A 144 -9.48 -15.06 -5.12
CA GLY A 144 -8.12 -15.14 -5.66
C GLY A 144 -8.02 -15.91 -6.97
N THR A 145 -9.15 -16.07 -7.68
CA THR A 145 -9.26 -16.73 -8.98
C THR A 145 -9.08 -15.76 -10.15
N ALA A 146 -9.28 -14.45 -9.93
CA ALA A 146 -9.01 -13.38 -10.88
C ALA A 146 -7.98 -12.39 -10.34
N ARG A 147 -7.44 -11.57 -11.25
CA ARG A 147 -6.52 -10.47 -10.96
C ARG A 147 -7.02 -9.20 -11.66
N SER A 148 -6.65 -8.07 -11.11
CA SER A 148 -7.02 -6.77 -11.66
C SER A 148 -5.83 -5.81 -11.78
N CYS A 149 -6.03 -4.72 -12.52
CA CYS A 149 -5.10 -3.59 -12.52
C CYS A 149 -5.86 -2.26 -12.47
N PHE A 150 -5.14 -1.19 -12.16
CA PHE A 150 -5.69 0.17 -12.12
C PHE A 150 -4.96 1.04 -13.15
N SER A 151 -5.69 1.55 -14.13
CA SER A 151 -5.18 2.24 -15.30
C SER A 151 -5.57 3.72 -15.26
N MET A 152 -4.69 4.56 -14.70
CA MET A 152 -4.97 5.98 -14.49
C MET A 152 -3.89 6.87 -15.10
N THR A 153 -2.62 6.64 -14.79
CA THR A 153 -1.48 7.48 -15.16
C THR A 153 -1.21 7.44 -16.66
N GLU A 154 -0.86 8.59 -17.23
CA GLU A 154 -0.54 8.77 -18.65
C GLU A 154 0.87 9.32 -18.84
N PRO A 155 1.62 8.94 -19.89
CA PRO A 155 2.96 9.47 -20.09
C PRO A 155 2.99 10.93 -20.58
N GLU A 156 1.93 11.40 -21.23
CA GLU A 156 1.85 12.73 -21.83
C GLU A 156 1.51 13.84 -20.83
N VAL A 157 1.01 13.50 -19.63
CA VAL A 157 0.59 14.45 -18.61
C VAL A 157 1.15 14.14 -17.24
N ALA A 158 1.17 15.13 -16.35
CA ALA A 158 1.66 14.92 -15.00
C ALA A 158 0.75 13.96 -14.20
N GLY A 159 1.28 12.80 -13.80
CA GLY A 159 0.54 11.82 -12.98
C GLY A 159 0.11 12.36 -11.61
N SER A 160 0.73 13.45 -11.14
CA SER A 160 0.36 14.16 -9.90
C SER A 160 -0.90 15.02 -10.03
N ASP A 161 -1.36 15.29 -11.26
CA ASP A 161 -2.57 16.06 -11.55
C ASP A 161 -3.56 15.25 -12.40
N PRO A 162 -4.44 14.47 -11.77
CA PRO A 162 -5.40 13.62 -12.48
C PRO A 162 -6.46 14.40 -13.27
N THR A 163 -6.55 15.71 -13.12
CA THR A 163 -7.46 16.55 -13.93
C THR A 163 -6.97 16.69 -15.37
N GLN A 164 -5.69 16.38 -15.63
CA GLN A 164 -5.05 16.49 -16.96
C GLN A 164 -5.24 15.22 -17.82
N ILE A 165 -5.86 14.17 -17.31
CA ILE A 165 -6.10 12.92 -18.05
C ILE A 165 -6.66 13.20 -19.44
N GLN A 166 -6.05 12.58 -20.48
CA GLN A 166 -6.40 12.75 -21.89
C GLN A 166 -7.17 11.55 -22.45
N THR A 167 -6.95 10.33 -21.90
CA THR A 167 -7.73 9.14 -22.30
C THR A 167 -9.21 9.49 -22.25
N SER A 168 -9.91 9.30 -23.37
CA SER A 168 -11.33 9.63 -23.55
C SER A 168 -12.21 8.39 -23.52
N ALA A 169 -13.45 8.57 -23.11
CA ALA A 169 -14.51 7.60 -23.28
C ALA A 169 -15.73 8.34 -23.85
N VAL A 170 -16.14 7.96 -25.05
CA VAL A 170 -17.27 8.55 -25.78
C VAL A 170 -18.42 7.57 -25.81
N LYS A 171 -19.64 8.01 -25.50
CA LYS A 171 -20.81 7.16 -25.53
C LYS A 171 -21.33 7.00 -26.97
N GLU A 172 -21.47 5.76 -27.42
CA GLU A 172 -22.05 5.39 -28.70
C GLU A 172 -23.16 4.33 -28.49
N GLY A 173 -24.41 4.77 -28.51
CA GLY A 173 -25.54 3.92 -28.18
C GLY A 173 -25.49 3.44 -26.72
N ASP A 174 -25.47 2.13 -26.53
CA ASP A 174 -25.41 1.48 -25.20
C ASP A 174 -23.98 1.10 -24.79
N GLU A 175 -22.98 1.57 -25.52
CA GLU A 175 -21.56 1.30 -25.27
C GLU A 175 -20.76 2.58 -25.03
N TRP A 176 -19.60 2.42 -24.38
CA TRP A 176 -18.55 3.42 -24.30
C TRP A 176 -17.35 2.99 -25.13
N VAL A 177 -16.83 3.90 -25.96
CA VAL A 177 -15.63 3.72 -26.77
C VAL A 177 -14.48 4.44 -26.11
N ILE A 178 -13.47 3.69 -25.65
CA ILE A 178 -12.34 4.21 -24.89
C ILE A 178 -11.12 4.29 -25.81
N ASN A 179 -10.50 5.46 -25.86
CA ASN A 179 -9.28 5.74 -26.62
C ASN A 179 -8.26 6.45 -25.72
N GLY A 180 -7.00 5.98 -25.71
CA GLY A 180 -5.99 6.63 -24.92
C GLY A 180 -4.69 5.86 -24.73
N HIS A 181 -3.81 6.46 -23.93
CA HIS A 181 -2.48 5.95 -23.65
C HIS A 181 -2.20 5.98 -22.14
N LYS A 182 -1.93 4.83 -21.58
CA LYS A 182 -1.66 4.68 -20.15
C LYS A 182 -0.31 4.01 -19.92
N TRP A 183 0.31 4.29 -18.79
CA TRP A 183 1.53 3.61 -18.38
C TRP A 183 1.56 3.37 -16.86
N PHE A 184 2.57 2.64 -16.39
CA PHE A 184 2.65 2.21 -14.99
C PHE A 184 1.35 1.54 -14.50
N THR A 185 0.66 0.83 -15.41
CA THR A 185 -0.52 0.04 -15.06
C THR A 185 -0.06 -1.30 -14.47
N SER A 186 0.36 -1.23 -13.20
CA SER A 186 0.99 -2.37 -12.52
C SER A 186 0.11 -3.60 -12.53
N GLY A 187 0.69 -4.74 -12.89
CA GLY A 187 0.00 -6.03 -12.92
C GLY A 187 -0.87 -6.30 -14.15
N ALA A 188 -1.00 -5.36 -15.12
CA ALA A 188 -1.90 -5.52 -16.26
C ALA A 188 -1.62 -6.77 -17.11
N ARG A 189 -0.35 -7.23 -17.21
CA ARG A 189 0.01 -8.43 -17.99
C ARG A 189 -0.64 -9.72 -17.47
N GLY A 190 -1.05 -9.75 -16.22
CA GLY A 190 -1.69 -10.93 -15.62
C GLY A 190 -3.07 -10.63 -15.07
N ALA A 191 -3.66 -9.47 -15.42
CA ALA A 191 -4.97 -9.07 -14.97
C ALA A 191 -6.07 -9.58 -15.91
N ASP A 192 -7.22 -9.95 -15.35
CA ASP A 192 -8.42 -10.31 -16.09
C ASP A 192 -9.20 -9.06 -16.51
N PHE A 193 -9.09 -7.99 -15.71
CA PHE A 193 -9.69 -6.70 -16.04
C PHE A 193 -8.89 -5.52 -15.48
N ALA A 194 -9.12 -4.34 -16.06
CA ALA A 194 -8.60 -3.07 -15.61
C ALA A 194 -9.73 -2.16 -15.10
N ILE A 195 -9.50 -1.41 -14.01
CA ILE A 195 -10.29 -0.23 -13.70
C ILE A 195 -9.61 0.95 -14.40
N VAL A 196 -10.27 1.52 -15.39
CA VAL A 196 -9.73 2.57 -16.28
C VAL A 196 -10.38 3.90 -15.95
N ILE A 197 -9.56 4.93 -15.72
CA ILE A 197 -10.03 6.31 -15.58
C ILE A 197 -9.92 6.99 -16.94
N ALA A 198 -11.06 7.48 -17.46
CA ALA A 198 -11.16 8.14 -18.75
C ALA A 198 -12.07 9.37 -18.70
N LYS A 199 -11.80 10.33 -19.55
CA LYS A 199 -12.56 11.58 -19.67
C LYS A 199 -13.86 11.34 -20.44
N THR A 200 -14.99 11.59 -19.80
CA THR A 200 -16.33 11.44 -20.35
C THR A 200 -17.02 12.78 -20.62
N ASP A 201 -16.65 13.85 -19.91
CA ASP A 201 -17.19 15.18 -20.07
C ASP A 201 -16.05 16.23 -20.06
N PRO A 202 -15.47 16.55 -21.24
CA PRO A 202 -14.39 17.50 -21.35
C PRO A 202 -14.81 18.94 -20.97
N ASP A 203 -16.11 19.27 -21.08
CA ASP A 203 -16.67 20.60 -20.92
C ASP A 203 -17.21 20.85 -19.50
N ALA A 204 -17.16 19.86 -18.60
CA ALA A 204 -17.59 20.03 -17.22
C ALA A 204 -16.85 21.19 -16.56
N GLU A 205 -17.59 22.12 -15.93
CA GLU A 205 -17.04 23.30 -15.24
C GLU A 205 -16.03 22.92 -14.16
N ILE A 206 -16.32 21.85 -13.41
CA ILE A 206 -15.47 21.33 -12.37
C ILE A 206 -14.54 20.26 -12.97
N ALA A 207 -13.24 20.55 -13.04
CA ALA A 207 -12.26 19.66 -13.65
C ALA A 207 -12.28 18.22 -13.07
N GLN A 208 -12.58 18.07 -11.78
CA GLN A 208 -12.72 16.80 -11.10
C GLN A 208 -13.92 15.97 -11.59
N ALA A 209 -14.94 16.59 -12.18
CA ALA A 209 -16.13 15.91 -12.71
C ALA A 209 -15.95 15.44 -14.17
N ARG A 210 -14.81 15.72 -14.80
CA ARG A 210 -14.57 15.34 -16.21
C ARG A 210 -14.36 13.87 -16.44
N ASN A 211 -13.93 13.12 -15.43
CA ASN A 211 -13.49 11.73 -15.57
C ASN A 211 -14.48 10.75 -14.95
N SER A 212 -14.64 9.59 -15.60
CA SER A 212 -15.39 8.44 -15.11
C SER A 212 -14.48 7.21 -14.99
N ALA A 213 -14.95 6.18 -14.29
CA ALA A 213 -14.25 4.92 -14.14
C ALA A 213 -14.98 3.80 -14.90
N PHE A 214 -14.23 2.91 -15.53
CA PHE A 214 -14.75 1.79 -16.32
C PHE A 214 -14.05 0.49 -15.94
N ILE A 215 -14.82 -0.59 -15.86
CA ILE A 215 -14.29 -1.95 -15.77
C ILE A 215 -14.08 -2.46 -17.20
N VAL A 216 -12.84 -2.68 -17.59
CA VAL A 216 -12.45 -3.12 -18.94
C VAL A 216 -11.80 -4.49 -18.86
N PRO A 217 -12.42 -5.57 -19.38
CA PRO A 217 -11.76 -6.86 -19.50
C PRO A 217 -10.49 -6.73 -20.35
N THR A 218 -9.39 -7.35 -19.95
CA THR A 218 -8.10 -7.19 -20.64
C THR A 218 -8.05 -7.91 -21.99
N ASN A 219 -9.00 -8.79 -22.25
CA ASN A 219 -9.18 -9.46 -23.56
C ASN A 219 -10.11 -8.69 -24.52
N THR A 220 -10.57 -7.49 -24.16
CA THR A 220 -11.39 -6.66 -25.06
C THR A 220 -10.56 -6.22 -26.26
N PRO A 221 -11.07 -6.34 -27.50
CA PRO A 221 -10.39 -5.84 -28.70
C PRO A 221 -9.95 -4.38 -28.54
N GLY A 222 -8.71 -4.08 -28.94
CA GLY A 222 -8.13 -2.74 -28.78
C GLY A 222 -7.44 -2.47 -27.44
N PHE A 223 -7.55 -3.37 -26.45
CA PHE A 223 -6.73 -3.32 -25.25
C PHE A 223 -5.34 -3.91 -25.56
N GLU A 224 -4.33 -3.05 -25.62
CA GLU A 224 -2.99 -3.45 -26.07
C GLU A 224 -1.95 -3.19 -24.99
N ILE A 225 -1.14 -4.22 -24.66
CA ILE A 225 0.07 -4.07 -23.84
C ILE A 225 1.24 -3.79 -24.77
N VAL A 226 1.74 -2.56 -24.76
CA VAL A 226 2.84 -2.11 -25.63
C VAL A 226 4.17 -2.70 -25.17
N ARG A 227 4.51 -2.54 -23.90
CA ARG A 227 5.74 -3.04 -23.28
C ARG A 227 5.63 -3.00 -21.76
N ASP A 228 6.57 -3.62 -21.08
CA ASP A 228 6.82 -3.33 -19.67
C ASP A 228 7.82 -2.18 -19.55
N VAL A 229 7.47 -1.15 -18.77
CA VAL A 229 8.37 -0.04 -18.51
C VAL A 229 9.53 -0.53 -17.65
N GLN A 230 10.75 -0.33 -18.13
CA GLN A 230 11.94 -0.69 -17.36
C GLN A 230 12.15 0.33 -16.25
N THR A 231 12.31 -0.16 -15.01
CA THR A 231 12.54 0.66 -13.82
C THR A 231 13.96 0.49 -13.29
N MET A 232 14.30 1.17 -12.20
CA MET A 232 15.57 0.94 -11.50
C MET A 232 15.67 -0.54 -11.13
N GLY A 233 16.83 -1.16 -11.39
CA GLY A 233 17.01 -2.60 -11.19
C GLY A 233 16.57 -3.49 -12.35
N GLY A 234 16.04 -2.91 -13.44
CA GLY A 234 15.70 -3.65 -14.67
C GLY A 234 14.42 -4.47 -14.60
N GLY A 235 13.64 -4.32 -13.53
CA GLY A 235 12.36 -5.04 -13.34
C GLY A 235 11.26 -4.58 -14.29
N GLY A 236 10.30 -5.49 -14.57
CA GLY A 236 9.05 -5.24 -15.28
C GLY A 236 7.86 -5.18 -14.33
N GLY A 237 6.65 -5.44 -14.85
CA GLY A 237 5.43 -5.49 -14.06
C GLY A 237 4.66 -4.17 -14.01
N HIS A 238 5.14 -3.16 -14.76
CA HIS A 238 4.49 -1.86 -14.93
C HIS A 238 4.21 -1.60 -16.42
N PRO A 239 3.21 -2.27 -17.03
CA PRO A 239 2.92 -2.13 -18.44
C PRO A 239 2.53 -0.71 -18.87
N GLU A 240 2.93 -0.41 -20.11
CA GLU A 240 2.43 0.67 -20.94
C GLU A 240 1.31 0.12 -21.82
N LEU A 241 0.16 0.80 -21.84
CA LEU A 241 -1.07 0.34 -22.49
C LEU A 241 -1.56 1.34 -23.54
N ARG A 242 -2.11 0.82 -24.63
CA ARG A 242 -2.93 1.56 -25.60
C ARG A 242 -4.35 1.03 -25.57
N TYR A 243 -5.28 1.96 -25.63
CA TYR A 243 -6.70 1.72 -25.81
C TYR A 243 -7.06 2.26 -27.19
N ASN A 244 -7.38 1.36 -28.12
CA ASN A 244 -7.68 1.68 -29.51
C ASN A 244 -9.13 1.23 -29.80
N ASP A 245 -10.09 2.16 -29.72
CA ASP A 245 -11.51 1.90 -29.89
C ASP A 245 -12.03 0.75 -28.99
N VAL A 246 -11.57 0.71 -27.74
CA VAL A 246 -11.98 -0.31 -26.77
C VAL A 246 -13.44 -0.08 -26.39
N ARG A 247 -14.31 -1.03 -26.75
CA ARG A 247 -15.74 -0.95 -26.50
C ARG A 247 -16.13 -1.72 -25.25
N VAL A 248 -16.83 -1.04 -24.36
CA VAL A 248 -17.42 -1.65 -23.17
C VAL A 248 -18.87 -1.24 -23.03
N PRO A 249 -19.76 -2.14 -22.57
CA PRO A 249 -21.17 -1.83 -22.38
C PRO A 249 -21.36 -0.82 -21.24
N GLN A 250 -22.52 -0.15 -21.23
CA GLN A 250 -22.85 0.90 -20.25
C GLN A 250 -22.75 0.38 -18.81
N GLU A 251 -23.10 -0.86 -18.55
CA GLU A 251 -23.04 -1.50 -17.23
C GLU A 251 -21.60 -1.71 -16.71
N ASN A 252 -20.58 -1.51 -17.52
CA ASN A 252 -19.18 -1.54 -17.08
C ASN A 252 -18.70 -0.20 -16.52
N MET A 253 -19.50 0.85 -16.54
CA MET A 253 -19.19 2.08 -15.81
C MET A 253 -19.21 1.78 -14.30
N LEU A 254 -18.12 2.05 -13.60
CA LEU A 254 -18.00 1.86 -12.17
C LEU A 254 -18.36 3.17 -11.44
N GLY A 255 -19.44 3.14 -10.67
CA GLY A 255 -20.00 4.33 -10.04
C GLY A 255 -20.74 5.23 -11.03
N GLU A 256 -20.73 6.53 -10.79
CA GLU A 256 -21.46 7.54 -11.58
C GLU A 256 -20.58 8.18 -12.66
N GLN A 257 -21.20 8.66 -13.74
CA GLN A 257 -20.52 9.48 -14.74
C GLN A 257 -20.00 10.77 -14.07
N GLY A 258 -18.73 11.13 -14.37
CA GLY A 258 -18.07 12.26 -13.71
C GLY A 258 -17.50 11.92 -12.31
N GLY A 259 -17.76 10.72 -11.79
CA GLY A 259 -17.34 10.27 -10.47
C GLY A 259 -15.91 9.72 -10.38
N GLY A 260 -15.17 9.62 -11.49
CA GLY A 260 -13.88 8.95 -11.56
C GLY A 260 -12.79 9.57 -10.66
N HIS A 261 -12.78 10.89 -10.50
CA HIS A 261 -11.86 11.54 -9.58
C HIS A 261 -12.16 11.18 -8.11
N LYS A 262 -13.45 11.27 -7.70
CA LYS A 262 -13.88 10.90 -6.35
C LYS A 262 -13.54 9.44 -6.05
N LEU A 263 -13.83 8.54 -6.98
CA LEU A 263 -13.49 7.12 -6.88
C LEU A 263 -11.98 6.93 -6.71
N GLY A 264 -11.16 7.60 -7.52
CA GLY A 264 -9.71 7.55 -7.39
C GLY A 264 -9.22 8.03 -6.01
N GLN A 265 -9.78 9.08 -5.43
CA GLN A 265 -9.40 9.56 -4.10
C GLN A 265 -9.83 8.60 -2.99
N VAL A 266 -11.03 8.01 -3.06
CA VAL A 266 -11.51 7.01 -2.09
C VAL A 266 -10.63 5.76 -2.14
N ARG A 267 -10.25 5.31 -3.35
CA ARG A 267 -9.31 4.19 -3.53
C ARG A 267 -7.94 4.47 -2.95
N LEU A 268 -7.38 5.64 -3.25
CA LEU A 268 -5.99 5.98 -2.90
C LEU A 268 -5.78 6.27 -1.41
N GLY A 269 -6.81 6.68 -0.67
CA GLY A 269 -6.69 6.94 0.77
C GLY A 269 -6.22 5.71 1.55
N PRO A 270 -7.02 4.64 1.62
CA PRO A 270 -6.64 3.38 2.27
C PRO A 270 -5.41 2.72 1.61
N ALA A 271 -5.27 2.78 0.27
CA ALA A 271 -4.11 2.21 -0.42
C ALA A 271 -2.77 2.85 0.01
N ARG A 272 -2.73 4.16 0.22
CA ARG A 272 -1.54 4.85 0.75
C ARG A 272 -1.19 4.35 2.14
N LEU A 273 -2.19 4.16 3.00
CA LEU A 273 -1.98 3.63 4.34
C LEU A 273 -1.50 2.17 4.29
N ALA A 274 -2.08 1.34 3.43
CA ALA A 274 -1.66 -0.05 3.21
C ALA A 274 -0.19 -0.14 2.74
N HIS A 275 0.27 0.80 1.90
CA HIS A 275 1.70 0.91 1.59
C HIS A 275 2.53 1.23 2.84
N CYS A 276 2.12 2.21 3.65
CA CYS A 276 2.82 2.55 4.89
C CYS A 276 2.94 1.36 5.84
N MET A 277 1.87 0.56 5.98
CA MET A 277 1.87 -0.65 6.81
C MET A 277 2.95 -1.65 6.36
N ARG A 278 3.03 -1.91 5.06
CA ARG A 278 4.08 -2.77 4.48
C ARG A 278 5.47 -2.16 4.63
N TRP A 279 5.62 -0.86 4.43
CA TRP A 279 6.93 -0.20 4.59
C TRP A 279 7.44 -0.23 6.03
N ILE A 280 6.58 -0.19 7.05
CA ILE A 280 6.97 -0.40 8.45
C ILE A 280 7.68 -1.75 8.63
N GLY A 281 7.15 -2.85 8.09
CA GLY A 281 7.79 -4.15 8.16
C GLY A 281 9.14 -4.18 7.44
N GLN A 282 9.27 -3.49 6.31
CA GLN A 282 10.56 -3.35 5.61
C GLN A 282 11.57 -2.49 6.37
N ILE A 283 11.12 -1.41 7.04
CA ILE A 283 11.97 -0.59 7.91
C ILE A 283 12.49 -1.43 9.08
N GLU A 284 11.64 -2.22 9.73
CA GLU A 284 12.04 -3.16 10.79
C GLU A 284 13.10 -4.13 10.30
N GLN A 285 12.86 -4.78 9.17
CA GLN A 285 13.78 -5.73 8.59
C GLN A 285 15.14 -5.10 8.27
N ALA A 286 15.15 -3.91 7.67
CA ALA A 286 16.38 -3.19 7.36
C ALA A 286 17.16 -2.80 8.62
N LEU A 287 16.47 -2.35 9.68
CA LEU A 287 17.07 -2.01 10.96
C LEU A 287 17.63 -3.24 11.67
N GLU A 288 16.91 -4.37 11.67
CA GLU A 288 17.39 -5.65 12.21
C GLU A 288 18.65 -6.12 11.49
N MET A 289 18.68 -6.04 10.15
CA MET A 289 19.87 -6.38 9.35
C MET A 289 21.05 -5.45 9.67
N LEU A 290 20.80 -4.13 9.83
CA LEU A 290 21.82 -3.16 10.22
C LEU A 290 22.44 -3.53 11.57
N VAL A 291 21.60 -3.80 12.58
CA VAL A 291 22.04 -4.17 13.94
C VAL A 291 22.84 -5.48 13.93
N ASP A 292 22.30 -6.52 13.28
CA ASP A 292 22.97 -7.83 13.18
C ASP A 292 24.35 -7.71 12.53
N ARG A 293 24.44 -6.99 11.41
CA ARG A 293 25.71 -6.74 10.73
C ARG A 293 26.69 -5.98 11.61
N ALA A 294 26.24 -4.94 12.28
CA ALA A 294 27.08 -4.09 13.10
C ALA A 294 27.67 -4.83 14.32
N GLN A 295 26.93 -5.76 14.91
CA GLN A 295 27.40 -6.59 16.02
C GLN A 295 28.44 -7.63 15.60
N LYS A 296 28.37 -8.11 14.36
CA LYS A 296 29.25 -9.18 13.85
C LYS A 296 30.45 -8.67 13.11
N ARG A 297 30.39 -7.49 12.49
CA ARG A 297 31.49 -6.98 11.63
C ARG A 297 32.51 -6.22 12.42
N TYR A 298 33.72 -6.77 12.45
CA TYR A 298 34.91 -6.14 13.07
C TYR A 298 35.66 -5.26 12.07
N SER A 299 36.06 -4.05 12.48
CA SER A 299 36.86 -3.14 11.67
C SER A 299 37.56 -2.11 12.57
N HIS A 300 38.82 -1.80 12.27
CA HIS A 300 39.60 -0.76 12.98
C HIS A 300 39.51 -0.87 14.51
N GLY A 301 39.83 -2.06 15.03
CA GLY A 301 40.02 -2.29 16.46
C GLY A 301 38.79 -2.65 17.27
N SER A 302 37.56 -2.64 16.67
CA SER A 302 36.32 -3.05 17.36
C SER A 302 35.23 -3.48 16.39
N VAL A 303 34.15 -4.03 16.90
CA VAL A 303 32.94 -4.27 16.10
C VAL A 303 32.25 -2.95 15.70
N LEU A 304 31.54 -2.95 14.59
CA LEU A 304 30.92 -1.72 14.08
C LEU A 304 29.92 -1.11 15.06
N SER A 305 29.20 -1.92 15.86
CA SER A 305 28.28 -1.45 16.89
C SER A 305 28.89 -0.61 17.99
N GLU A 306 30.22 -0.64 18.16
CA GLU A 306 30.94 0.22 19.11
C GLU A 306 31.33 1.57 18.49
N LYS A 307 31.11 1.79 17.20
CA LYS A 307 31.41 3.04 16.51
C LYS A 307 30.24 4.02 16.68
N GLN A 308 30.52 5.20 17.23
CA GLN A 308 29.48 6.22 17.51
C GLN A 308 28.61 6.58 16.29
N GLY A 309 29.23 6.73 15.10
CA GLY A 309 28.47 7.01 13.86
C GLY A 309 27.47 5.92 13.49
N ILE A 310 27.80 4.64 13.76
CA ILE A 310 26.89 3.52 13.53
C ILE A 310 25.76 3.50 14.59
N GLN A 311 26.08 3.81 15.85
CA GLN A 311 25.10 3.95 16.93
C GLN A 311 24.08 5.04 16.62
N TRP A 312 24.49 6.18 16.04
CA TRP A 312 23.57 7.23 15.60
C TRP A 312 22.65 6.77 14.49
N MET A 313 23.14 6.03 13.49
CA MET A 313 22.30 5.45 12.43
C MET A 313 21.21 4.53 12.99
N MET A 314 21.56 3.72 14.01
CA MET A 314 20.59 2.84 14.68
C MET A 314 19.55 3.65 15.47
N ALA A 315 20.00 4.63 16.26
CA ALA A 315 19.13 5.43 17.12
C ALA A 315 18.15 6.27 16.30
N GLU A 316 18.62 6.96 15.26
CA GLU A 316 17.78 7.73 14.35
C GLU A 316 16.75 6.84 13.64
N SER A 317 17.17 5.67 13.13
CA SER A 317 16.26 4.73 12.47
C SER A 317 15.19 4.19 13.44
N ALA A 318 15.55 3.93 14.69
CA ALA A 318 14.62 3.49 15.72
C ALA A 318 13.57 4.57 16.06
N MET A 319 14.00 5.84 16.21
CA MET A 319 13.08 6.97 16.46
C MET A 319 12.15 7.23 15.28
N GLU A 320 12.68 7.20 14.06
CA GLU A 320 11.91 7.37 12.83
C GLU A 320 10.91 6.22 12.63
N LEU A 321 11.27 4.98 12.95
CA LEU A 321 10.37 3.82 12.92
C LEU A 321 9.26 3.95 13.97
N TYR A 322 9.61 4.35 15.20
CA TYR A 322 8.63 4.55 16.28
C TYR A 322 7.56 5.57 15.89
N SER A 323 7.97 6.75 15.40
CA SER A 323 7.03 7.78 14.93
C SER A 323 6.21 7.31 13.73
N SER A 324 6.81 6.53 12.81
CA SER A 324 6.12 5.91 11.67
C SER A 324 4.97 4.99 12.14
N LYS A 325 5.23 4.14 13.14
CA LYS A 325 4.21 3.25 13.72
C LYS A 325 3.05 4.04 14.32
N LEU A 326 3.34 5.07 15.11
CA LEU A 326 2.32 5.91 15.71
C LEU A 326 1.44 6.61 14.68
N MET A 327 2.04 7.18 13.62
CA MET A 327 1.30 7.83 12.55
C MET A 327 0.39 6.87 11.79
N VAL A 328 0.86 5.65 11.49
CA VAL A 328 0.07 4.63 10.80
C VAL A 328 -1.09 4.15 11.67
N LEU A 329 -0.83 3.85 12.94
CA LEU A 329 -1.89 3.40 13.88
C LEU A 329 -2.93 4.50 14.12
N HIS A 330 -2.53 5.77 14.22
CA HIS A 330 -3.48 6.88 14.36
C HIS A 330 -4.35 7.03 13.10
N ALA A 331 -3.75 6.94 11.90
CA ALA A 331 -4.51 6.97 10.65
C ALA A 331 -5.47 5.78 10.53
N ALA A 332 -5.04 4.58 10.92
CA ALA A 332 -5.89 3.38 10.96
C ALA A 332 -7.07 3.56 11.92
N TYR A 333 -6.81 4.04 13.13
CA TYR A 333 -7.84 4.35 14.13
C TYR A 333 -8.89 5.33 13.58
N LYS A 334 -8.47 6.40 12.89
CA LYS A 334 -9.41 7.38 12.32
C LYS A 334 -10.28 6.75 11.22
N ILE A 335 -9.70 5.87 10.38
CA ILE A 335 -10.47 5.15 9.34
C ILE A 335 -11.50 4.22 10.00
N GLU A 336 -11.11 3.43 11.01
CA GLU A 336 -12.02 2.51 11.71
C GLU A 336 -13.18 3.22 12.42
N ASN A 337 -12.95 4.45 12.85
CA ASN A 337 -13.96 5.26 13.53
C ASN A 337 -14.66 6.27 12.60
N GLU A 338 -14.57 6.09 11.29
CA GLU A 338 -15.21 6.93 10.26
C GLU A 338 -14.89 8.44 10.40
N MET A 339 -13.71 8.76 10.94
CA MET A 339 -13.23 10.13 11.10
C MET A 339 -12.52 10.63 9.83
N ASP A 340 -12.32 11.94 9.68
CA ASP A 340 -11.47 12.47 8.61
C ASP A 340 -10.00 12.11 8.87
N PHE A 341 -9.43 11.31 7.98
CA PHE A 341 -8.07 10.75 8.05
C PHE A 341 -7.11 11.31 6.99
N ARG A 342 -7.57 12.27 6.19
CA ARG A 342 -6.82 12.74 5.00
C ARG A 342 -5.48 13.40 5.35
N ALA A 343 -5.42 14.10 6.49
CA ALA A 343 -4.19 14.70 6.99
C ALA A 343 -3.20 13.62 7.42
N GLU A 344 -3.66 12.69 8.28
CA GLU A 344 -2.83 11.64 8.87
C GLU A 344 -2.27 10.71 7.82
N VAL A 345 -3.07 10.29 6.83
CA VAL A 345 -2.60 9.47 5.72
C VAL A 345 -1.57 10.20 4.86
N SER A 346 -1.73 11.51 4.62
CA SER A 346 -0.75 12.30 3.86
C SER A 346 0.56 12.45 4.62
N MET A 347 0.49 12.75 5.93
CA MET A 347 1.67 12.84 6.80
C MET A 347 2.38 11.49 6.94
N ALA A 348 1.63 10.42 7.21
CA ALA A 348 2.17 9.07 7.33
C ALA A 348 2.87 8.64 6.04
N LYS A 349 2.23 8.83 4.86
CA LYS A 349 2.80 8.42 3.57
C LYS A 349 4.14 9.11 3.30
N HIS A 350 4.22 10.41 3.47
CA HIS A 350 5.47 11.15 3.28
C HIS A 350 6.54 10.71 4.29
N HIS A 351 6.19 10.67 5.58
CA HIS A 351 7.13 10.33 6.64
C HIS A 351 7.66 8.90 6.53
N VAL A 352 6.77 7.90 6.38
CA VAL A 352 7.15 6.48 6.34
C VAL A 352 7.96 6.15 5.09
N ALA A 353 7.63 6.72 3.92
CA ALA A 353 8.40 6.52 2.69
C ALA A 353 9.85 7.06 2.82
N ASN A 354 10.02 8.22 3.47
CA ASN A 354 11.33 8.80 3.72
C ASN A 354 12.10 8.05 4.82
N THR A 355 11.43 7.56 5.85
CA THR A 355 12.03 6.68 6.87
C THR A 355 12.53 5.38 6.26
N LEU A 356 11.73 4.75 5.39
CA LEU A 356 12.14 3.56 4.66
C LEU A 356 13.44 3.81 3.85
N TRP A 357 13.45 4.89 3.06
CA TRP A 357 14.61 5.27 2.27
C TRP A 357 15.87 5.42 3.14
N LYS A 358 15.80 6.21 4.21
CA LYS A 358 16.92 6.48 5.10
C LYS A 358 17.42 5.22 5.82
N THR A 359 16.50 4.40 6.34
CA THR A 359 16.86 3.19 7.09
C THR A 359 17.51 2.15 6.20
N VAL A 360 16.98 1.93 4.99
CA VAL A 360 17.56 0.99 4.03
C VAL A 360 18.93 1.48 3.54
N ASP A 361 19.09 2.79 3.26
CA ASP A 361 20.37 3.37 2.86
C ASP A 361 21.43 3.21 3.96
N ARG A 362 21.09 3.48 5.23
CA ARG A 362 21.97 3.24 6.39
C ARG A 362 22.34 1.77 6.52
N ALA A 363 21.38 0.86 6.37
CA ALA A 363 21.62 -0.58 6.43
C ALA A 363 22.57 -1.04 5.31
N LEU A 364 22.33 -0.58 4.08
CA LEU A 364 23.18 -0.84 2.92
C LEU A 364 24.61 -0.33 3.16
N GLN A 365 24.75 0.90 3.66
CA GLN A 365 26.07 1.51 3.97
C GLN A 365 26.84 0.69 5.00
N VAL A 366 26.19 0.20 6.06
CA VAL A 366 26.82 -0.64 7.10
C VAL A 366 27.22 -2.03 6.56
N HIS A 367 26.50 -2.55 5.57
CA HIS A 367 26.85 -3.80 4.90
C HIS A 367 28.02 -3.63 3.90
N GLY A 368 28.27 -2.41 3.42
CA GLY A 368 29.27 -2.13 2.40
C GLY A 368 28.98 -2.83 1.08
N ALA A 369 29.99 -3.41 0.42
CA ALA A 369 29.82 -4.08 -0.88
C ALA A 369 28.76 -5.19 -0.87
N LEU A 370 28.60 -5.91 0.25
CA LEU A 370 27.56 -6.92 0.41
C LEU A 370 26.15 -6.30 0.32
N GLY A 371 25.95 -5.12 0.91
CA GLY A 371 24.65 -4.40 0.83
C GLY A 371 24.30 -3.94 -0.59
N TYR A 372 25.32 -3.64 -1.40
CA TYR A 372 25.18 -3.23 -2.79
C TYR A 372 25.04 -4.40 -3.77
N SER A 373 25.33 -5.63 -3.33
CA SER A 373 25.24 -6.84 -4.16
C SER A 373 23.85 -7.49 -4.05
N ASN A 374 23.55 -8.35 -5.04
CA ASN A 374 22.32 -9.17 -5.03
C ASN A 374 22.39 -10.37 -4.05
N ASP A 375 23.50 -10.51 -3.29
CA ASP A 375 23.64 -11.53 -2.24
C ASP A 375 22.90 -11.12 -0.95
N SER A 376 22.39 -9.89 -0.89
CA SER A 376 21.54 -9.38 0.19
C SER A 376 20.28 -8.73 -0.41
N PRO A 377 19.16 -8.65 0.33
CA PRO A 377 17.94 -8.01 -0.16
C PRO A 377 18.02 -6.46 -0.17
N LEU A 378 19.10 -5.85 0.37
CA LEU A 378 19.16 -4.41 0.60
C LEU A 378 19.15 -3.60 -0.70
N ALA A 379 19.75 -4.09 -1.78
CA ALA A 379 19.72 -3.41 -3.08
C ALA A 379 18.27 -3.31 -3.62
N ASP A 380 17.53 -4.40 -3.60
CA ASP A 380 16.12 -4.42 -3.99
C ASP A 380 15.25 -3.58 -3.06
N MET A 381 15.52 -3.64 -1.75
CA MET A 381 14.82 -2.81 -0.76
C MET A 381 15.06 -1.31 -1.01
N LEU A 382 16.28 -0.91 -1.44
CA LEU A 382 16.58 0.49 -1.77
C LEU A 382 15.81 0.97 -3.00
N ILE A 383 15.69 0.12 -4.03
CA ILE A 383 14.88 0.41 -5.22
C ILE A 383 13.41 0.63 -4.82
N ASN A 384 12.86 -0.27 -4.00
CA ASN A 384 11.50 -0.14 -3.47
C ASN A 384 11.33 1.11 -2.61
N ALA A 385 12.29 1.45 -1.77
CA ALA A 385 12.28 2.66 -0.96
C ALA A 385 12.29 3.94 -1.82
N ARG A 386 13.01 3.94 -2.96
CA ARG A 386 12.98 5.06 -3.89
C ARG A 386 11.64 5.19 -4.60
N TRP A 387 11.04 4.06 -5.00
CA TRP A 387 9.69 4.00 -5.57
C TRP A 387 8.63 4.53 -4.59
N ALA A 388 8.73 4.18 -3.30
CA ALA A 388 7.81 4.59 -2.25
C ALA A 388 7.59 6.12 -2.18
N ARG A 389 8.59 6.92 -2.56
CA ARG A 389 8.53 8.38 -2.58
C ARG A 389 7.84 8.98 -3.80
N ILE A 390 7.47 8.14 -4.78
CA ILE A 390 6.85 8.54 -6.05
C ILE A 390 5.42 8.03 -6.16
N ALA A 391 5.19 6.75 -5.85
CA ALA A 391 3.92 6.07 -6.08
C ALA A 391 2.79 6.60 -5.18
N ASP A 392 1.57 6.54 -5.69
CA ASP A 392 0.32 6.95 -5.02
C ASP A 392 0.33 8.39 -4.46
N GLY A 393 1.05 9.26 -5.16
CA GLY A 393 1.36 10.64 -4.80
C GLY A 393 2.83 10.79 -4.40
N SER A 394 3.55 11.65 -5.12
CA SER A 394 4.94 11.97 -4.77
C SER A 394 5.01 12.71 -3.41
N ASP A 395 6.21 12.77 -2.86
CA ASP A 395 6.48 13.51 -1.62
C ASP A 395 5.92 14.95 -1.69
N GLU A 396 6.09 15.61 -2.84
CA GLU A 396 5.67 16.99 -3.08
C GLU A 396 4.15 17.15 -3.05
N VAL A 397 3.41 16.18 -3.60
CA VAL A 397 1.93 16.16 -3.55
C VAL A 397 1.43 16.09 -2.11
N HIS A 398 2.05 15.26 -1.28
CA HIS A 398 1.68 15.14 0.12
C HIS A 398 2.06 16.38 0.92
N LEU A 399 3.27 16.93 0.72
CA LEU A 399 3.72 18.15 1.39
C LEU A 399 2.83 19.35 1.04
N MET A 400 2.49 19.53 -0.25
CA MET A 400 1.58 20.57 -0.70
C MET A 400 0.21 20.45 -0.01
N ARG A 401 -0.34 19.21 0.04
CA ARG A 401 -1.63 18.97 0.69
C ARG A 401 -1.61 19.24 2.18
N ILE A 402 -0.55 18.81 2.89
CA ILE A 402 -0.38 19.08 4.32
C ILE A 402 -0.32 20.60 4.56
N ALA A 403 0.48 21.32 3.78
CA ALA A 403 0.60 22.79 3.88
C ALA A 403 -0.75 23.48 3.66
N ASP A 404 -1.52 23.06 2.64
CA ASP A 404 -2.86 23.58 2.36
C ASP A 404 -3.82 23.37 3.56
N MET A 405 -3.79 22.18 4.16
CA MET A 405 -4.61 21.89 5.34
C MET A 405 -4.21 22.73 6.56
N VAL A 406 -2.91 22.93 6.79
CA VAL A 406 -2.40 23.79 7.88
C VAL A 406 -2.87 25.25 7.67
N ILE A 407 -2.74 25.77 6.45
CA ILE A 407 -3.18 27.14 6.12
C ILE A 407 -4.69 27.31 6.31
N ARG A 408 -5.49 26.35 5.84
CA ARG A 408 -6.96 26.38 5.98
C ARG A 408 -7.37 26.33 7.46
N SER A 409 -6.82 25.37 8.22
CA SER A 409 -7.09 25.26 9.66
C SER A 409 -6.81 26.58 10.37
N TYR A 410 -5.67 27.21 10.10
CA TYR A 410 -5.32 28.49 10.71
C TYR A 410 -6.28 29.61 10.31
N ASN A 411 -6.63 29.71 9.01
CA ASN A 411 -7.54 30.74 8.52
C ASN A 411 -8.97 30.61 9.08
N GLU A 412 -9.43 29.38 9.31
CA GLU A 412 -10.79 29.10 9.78
C GLU A 412 -10.91 29.20 11.31
N THR A 413 -9.88 28.81 12.04
CA THR A 413 -9.97 28.61 13.50
C THR A 413 -8.96 29.41 14.32
N GLY A 414 -7.97 30.02 13.68
CA GLY A 414 -6.81 30.64 14.35
C GLY A 414 -5.83 29.62 14.95
N SER A 415 -5.99 28.32 14.65
CA SER A 415 -5.17 27.23 15.18
C SER A 415 -4.79 26.24 14.07
N VAL A 416 -3.66 25.58 14.23
CA VAL A 416 -3.20 24.50 13.34
C VAL A 416 -3.63 23.10 13.81
N ASN A 417 -4.24 22.97 14.99
CA ASN A 417 -4.49 21.68 15.66
C ASN A 417 -5.26 20.70 14.77
N HIS A 418 -6.32 21.14 14.09
CA HIS A 418 -7.10 20.27 13.22
C HIS A 418 -6.33 19.74 12.01
N ALA A 419 -5.26 20.42 11.61
CA ALA A 419 -4.40 19.96 10.51
C ALA A 419 -3.25 19.05 10.95
N VAL A 420 -2.97 18.97 12.26
CA VAL A 420 -1.86 18.18 12.80
C VAL A 420 -2.33 17.01 13.68
N GLY A 421 -3.56 16.56 13.43
CA GLY A 421 -4.07 15.29 13.98
C GLY A 421 -5.04 15.39 15.15
N ASP A 422 -5.44 16.59 15.57
CA ASP A 422 -6.37 16.81 16.72
C ASP A 422 -5.97 16.04 18.00
N LEU A 423 -4.68 15.88 18.22
CA LEU A 423 -4.19 15.21 19.42
C LEU A 423 -4.28 16.17 20.62
N PRO A 424 -4.82 15.75 21.77
CA PRO A 424 -5.03 16.60 22.93
C PRO A 424 -3.74 16.81 23.74
N LEU A 425 -2.67 17.30 23.09
CA LEU A 425 -1.37 17.58 23.72
C LEU A 425 -1.09 19.07 23.74
#